data_6156543ab47baec3aac40e6861234c19
#
_entry.id   6156543ab47baec3aac40e6861234c19
#
_cell.length_a   1.000
_cell.length_b   1.000
_cell.length_c   1.000
_cell.angle_alpha   90.00
_cell.angle_beta   90.00
_cell.angle_gamma   90.00
#
_symmetry.space_group_name_H-M   'P 1'
#
loop_
_entity.id
_entity.type
_entity.pdbx_description
1 polymer ?
#
loop_
_entity_poly.entity_id
_entity_poly.type
_entity_poly.pdbx_seq_one_letter_code
_entity_poly.pdbx_strand_id
1 'polypeptide(L)'
;VTGDTRTYPVGLLYSTTGTYAAIARDALDGALMAVDEINADPAFPFTLAPVAADPGGVTETYHRDCAAMLRDSGCRHVIGTITSLSRKEVLPIIEKHDALLWYMCPYEGFECSESIIYLGASPNQHIVPLFAHVLPRYGLRGYLTGSNYIWGWETNRIARELIMASGGEVVAERYLPMGSEDVDRLIAEIRDKRPDFVLNNLIGPSSYAFFRAYAALAAADPAFRPDRRPIVSCNLTECELGLVGPAGLGHLSTAIWFDDGASPAAQAFGPRARARFGPDRRCSANLVNAHAAVRLLAHAIRDGGDAAPAAVRDWVCSHSVDTALGPLAVDARTQHTPQVPHLGRIADGGRFEVLARAAAPVEPDPYLTTLNAARLTQPGGLPPALRPFGEAARPPLRVVTP
;
A
#
# COMPACT_ATOMS: atom_id res chain seq x y z
N VAL A 1 32.35 -30.00 11.53
CA VAL A 1 31.45 -29.77 12.65
C VAL A 1 30.15 -29.26 12.03
N THR A 2 29.20 -30.17 11.77
CA THR A 2 27.83 -29.79 11.38
C THR A 2 27.15 -29.27 12.64
N GLY A 3 27.31 -27.96 12.91
CA GLY A 3 26.53 -27.29 13.92
C GLY A 3 25.06 -27.30 13.50
N ASP A 4 24.20 -27.65 14.45
CA ASP A 4 22.74 -27.66 14.26
C ASP A 4 22.32 -26.23 13.82
N THR A 5 21.91 -26.06 12.58
CA THR A 5 21.55 -24.75 12.05
C THR A 5 20.29 -24.27 12.75
N ARG A 6 20.39 -23.17 13.49
CA ARG A 6 19.27 -22.62 14.26
C ARG A 6 18.12 -22.26 13.31
N THR A 7 16.90 -22.66 13.65
CA THR A 7 15.70 -22.38 12.89
C THR A 7 14.77 -21.44 13.67
N TYR A 8 14.29 -20.37 13.03
CA TYR A 8 13.39 -19.42 13.61
C TYR A 8 12.01 -19.51 12.95
N PRO A 9 10.93 -19.83 13.70
CA PRO A 9 9.59 -19.79 13.18
C PRO A 9 9.13 -18.35 12.96
N VAL A 10 8.57 -18.08 11.76
CA VAL A 10 8.06 -16.77 11.35
C VAL A 10 6.61 -16.93 10.92
N GLY A 11 5.70 -16.21 11.57
CA GLY A 11 4.28 -16.22 11.22
C GLY A 11 4.04 -15.44 9.91
N LEU A 12 3.27 -16.03 9.00
CA LEU A 12 2.78 -15.40 7.78
C LEU A 12 1.26 -15.39 7.83
N LEU A 13 0.67 -14.25 8.25
CA LEU A 13 -0.75 -14.14 8.57
C LEU A 13 -1.47 -13.31 7.49
N TYR A 14 -1.98 -13.99 6.44
CA TYR A 14 -2.54 -13.36 5.27
C TYR A 14 -3.88 -14.00 4.85
N SER A 15 -4.93 -13.19 4.62
CA SER A 15 -6.20 -13.66 4.07
C SER A 15 -6.09 -13.91 2.57
N THR A 16 -5.58 -15.09 2.21
CA THR A 16 -5.40 -15.52 0.80
C THR A 16 -6.70 -15.99 0.15
N THR A 17 -7.78 -16.06 0.93
CA THR A 17 -9.16 -16.25 0.48
C THR A 17 -10.03 -15.04 0.87
N GLY A 18 -11.26 -14.95 0.33
CA GLY A 18 -12.18 -13.85 0.59
C GLY A 18 -11.85 -12.56 -0.16
N THR A 19 -12.35 -11.44 0.34
CA THR A 19 -12.34 -10.12 -0.35
C THR A 19 -10.93 -9.59 -0.64
N TYR A 20 -9.94 -9.97 0.16
CA TYR A 20 -8.55 -9.48 0.05
C TYR A 20 -7.62 -10.44 -0.68
N ALA A 21 -8.15 -11.51 -1.25
CA ALA A 21 -7.36 -12.63 -1.76
C ALA A 21 -6.24 -12.23 -2.73
N ALA A 22 -6.50 -11.29 -3.64
CA ALA A 22 -5.49 -10.84 -4.61
C ALA A 22 -4.28 -10.19 -3.93
N ILE A 23 -4.53 -9.23 -3.03
CA ILE A 23 -3.50 -8.49 -2.30
C ILE A 23 -2.73 -9.42 -1.35
N ALA A 24 -3.46 -10.27 -0.63
CA ALA A 24 -2.89 -11.16 0.39
C ALA A 24 -2.02 -12.26 -0.21
N ARG A 25 -2.44 -12.88 -1.32
CA ARG A 25 -1.63 -13.85 -2.05
C ARG A 25 -0.33 -13.25 -2.56
N ASP A 26 -0.43 -12.03 -3.10
CA ASP A 26 0.73 -11.32 -3.62
C ASP A 26 1.74 -11.00 -2.51
N ALA A 27 1.27 -10.54 -1.34
CA ALA A 27 2.11 -10.29 -0.18
C ALA A 27 2.73 -11.61 0.39
N LEU A 28 1.95 -12.67 0.50
CA LEU A 28 2.45 -13.99 0.93
C LEU A 28 3.54 -14.51 0.00
N ASP A 29 3.35 -14.39 -1.32
CA ASP A 29 4.36 -14.77 -2.32
C ASP A 29 5.67 -14.01 -2.10
N GLY A 30 5.60 -12.70 -1.84
CA GLY A 30 6.78 -11.88 -1.55
C GLY A 30 7.51 -12.33 -0.29
N ALA A 31 6.78 -12.62 0.79
CA ALA A 31 7.36 -13.11 2.03
C ALA A 31 8.03 -14.50 1.83
N LEU A 32 7.34 -15.44 1.17
CA LEU A 32 7.87 -16.77 0.90
C LEU A 32 9.10 -16.73 -0.03
N MET A 33 9.10 -15.84 -1.03
CA MET A 33 10.26 -15.64 -1.89
C MET A 33 11.48 -15.22 -1.08
N ALA A 34 11.31 -14.27 -0.16
CA ALA A 34 12.41 -13.81 0.68
C ALA A 34 12.88 -14.90 1.66
N VAL A 35 11.96 -15.68 2.25
CA VAL A 35 12.32 -16.82 3.11
C VAL A 35 13.20 -17.81 2.37
N ASP A 36 12.84 -18.18 1.13
CA ASP A 36 13.63 -19.12 0.34
C ASP A 36 15.00 -18.53 -0.04
N GLU A 37 15.06 -17.25 -0.42
CA GLU A 37 16.34 -16.59 -0.73
C GLU A 37 17.25 -16.55 0.50
N ILE A 38 16.74 -16.22 1.69
CA ILE A 38 17.50 -16.22 2.95
C ILE A 38 17.99 -17.63 3.30
N ASN A 39 17.11 -18.62 3.20
CA ASN A 39 17.45 -20.01 3.52
C ASN A 39 18.47 -20.63 2.54
N ALA A 40 18.55 -20.12 1.33
CA ALA A 40 19.52 -20.56 0.32
C ALA A 40 20.86 -19.81 0.39
N ASP A 41 20.94 -18.68 1.09
CA ASP A 41 22.13 -17.83 1.16
C ASP A 41 23.01 -18.24 2.36
N PRO A 42 24.25 -18.77 2.11
CA PRO A 42 25.15 -19.17 3.19
C PRO A 42 25.62 -18.02 4.10
N ALA A 43 25.37 -16.76 3.73
CA ALA A 43 25.64 -15.62 4.58
C ALA A 43 24.72 -15.56 5.81
N PHE A 44 23.61 -16.32 5.82
CA PHE A 44 22.71 -16.45 6.97
C PHE A 44 22.93 -17.78 7.68
N PRO A 45 23.54 -17.80 8.88
CA PRO A 45 23.88 -19.03 9.61
C PRO A 45 22.70 -19.66 10.35
N PHE A 46 21.48 -19.43 9.85
CA PHE A 46 20.22 -19.94 10.37
C PHE A 46 19.23 -20.16 9.23
N THR A 47 18.06 -20.72 9.53
CA THR A 47 16.94 -20.81 8.61
C THR A 47 15.69 -20.14 9.21
N LEU A 48 14.82 -19.63 8.32
CA LEU A 48 13.49 -19.16 8.67
C LEU A 48 12.47 -20.26 8.33
N ALA A 49 11.62 -20.63 9.27
CA ALA A 49 10.55 -21.62 9.10
C ALA A 49 9.20 -20.86 9.00
N PRO A 50 8.60 -20.72 7.79
CA PRO A 50 7.34 -20.01 7.66
C PRO A 50 6.18 -20.82 8.28
N VAL A 51 5.37 -20.17 9.12
CA VAL A 51 4.13 -20.68 9.69
C VAL A 51 3.00 -19.85 9.09
N ALA A 52 2.35 -20.38 8.05
CA ALA A 52 1.32 -19.65 7.32
C ALA A 52 -0.09 -19.98 7.86
N ALA A 53 -0.96 -18.96 7.88
CA ALA A 53 -2.40 -19.12 8.12
C ALA A 53 -3.21 -18.19 7.22
N ASP A 54 -4.42 -18.65 6.86
CA ASP A 54 -5.39 -17.90 6.06
C ASP A 54 -6.66 -17.62 6.88
N PRO A 55 -6.79 -16.44 7.46
CA PRO A 55 -7.99 -16.04 8.21
C PRO A 55 -9.24 -15.78 7.35
N GLY A 56 -9.12 -15.76 6.00
CA GLY A 56 -10.25 -15.56 5.09
C GLY A 56 -10.94 -14.21 5.21
N GLY A 57 -10.30 -13.19 5.78
CA GLY A 57 -10.89 -11.88 6.05
C GLY A 57 -11.75 -11.80 7.30
N VAL A 58 -11.83 -12.88 8.10
CA VAL A 58 -12.66 -12.97 9.31
C VAL A 58 -11.85 -12.55 10.53
N THR A 59 -12.33 -11.52 11.25
CA THR A 59 -11.63 -10.89 12.37
C THR A 59 -11.32 -11.89 13.50
N GLU A 60 -12.29 -12.70 13.90
CA GLU A 60 -12.12 -13.71 14.93
C GLU A 60 -11.11 -14.79 14.55
N THR A 61 -11.01 -15.09 13.26
CA THR A 61 -10.01 -16.04 12.74
C THR A 61 -8.61 -15.44 12.80
N TYR A 62 -8.45 -14.14 12.50
CA TYR A 62 -7.18 -13.42 12.70
C TYR A 62 -6.71 -13.50 14.15
N HIS A 63 -7.62 -13.28 15.10
CA HIS A 63 -7.34 -13.39 16.53
C HIS A 63 -6.83 -14.79 16.90
N ARG A 64 -7.61 -15.83 16.55
CA ARG A 64 -7.29 -17.22 16.83
C ARG A 64 -5.95 -17.66 16.21
N ASP A 65 -5.75 -17.36 14.95
CA ASP A 65 -4.58 -17.82 14.20
C ASP A 65 -3.30 -17.11 14.65
N CYS A 66 -3.37 -15.80 14.93
CA CYS A 66 -2.27 -15.05 15.53
C CYS A 66 -1.88 -15.63 16.88
N ALA A 67 -2.85 -15.87 17.77
CA ALA A 67 -2.59 -16.47 19.08
C ALA A 67 -1.97 -17.87 18.97
N ALA A 68 -2.41 -18.70 18.02
CA ALA A 68 -1.84 -20.02 17.77
C ALA A 68 -0.38 -19.94 17.27
N MET A 69 -0.08 -19.04 16.33
CA MET A 69 1.30 -18.81 15.84
C MET A 69 2.25 -18.47 17.00
N LEU A 70 1.84 -17.58 17.89
CA LEU A 70 2.69 -17.12 18.99
C LEU A 70 2.84 -18.15 20.08
N ARG A 71 1.74 -18.81 20.48
CA ARG A 71 1.72 -19.76 21.60
C ARG A 71 2.18 -21.15 21.22
N ASP A 72 1.65 -21.68 20.11
CA ASP A 72 1.76 -23.11 19.77
C ASP A 72 2.94 -23.34 18.81
N SER A 73 3.23 -22.40 17.91
CA SER A 73 4.35 -22.49 16.95
C SER A 73 5.60 -21.74 17.39
N GLY A 74 5.55 -20.99 18.49
CA GLY A 74 6.68 -20.25 19.04
C GLY A 74 7.15 -19.08 18.18
N CYS A 75 6.33 -18.58 17.24
CA CYS A 75 6.65 -17.39 16.47
C CYS A 75 6.83 -16.18 17.40
N ARG A 76 7.85 -15.38 17.14
CA ARG A 76 8.07 -14.08 17.80
C ARG A 76 7.91 -12.92 16.83
N HIS A 77 7.92 -13.21 15.52
CA HIS A 77 7.71 -12.26 14.45
C HIS A 77 6.57 -12.76 13.58
N VAL A 78 5.59 -11.89 13.34
CA VAL A 78 4.45 -12.16 12.45
C VAL A 78 4.49 -11.14 11.31
N ILE A 79 4.56 -11.60 10.06
CA ILE A 79 4.50 -10.77 8.87
C ILE A 79 3.06 -10.85 8.34
N GLY A 80 2.40 -9.75 8.27
CA GLY A 80 0.96 -9.63 7.99
C GLY A 80 0.47 -8.34 8.66
N THR A 81 -0.70 -8.09 8.78
CA THR A 81 -1.90 -8.60 8.15
C THR A 81 -2.15 -7.85 6.82
N ILE A 82 -3.40 -7.74 6.35
CA ILE A 82 -3.70 -6.95 5.15
C ILE A 82 -4.47 -5.67 5.50
N THR A 83 -5.42 -5.74 6.43
CA THR A 83 -6.32 -4.63 6.70
C THR A 83 -5.99 -3.92 8.00
N SER A 84 -6.39 -2.66 8.08
CA SER A 84 -6.30 -1.89 9.32
C SER A 84 -7.12 -2.53 10.45
N LEU A 85 -8.27 -3.14 10.12
CA LEU A 85 -9.07 -3.85 11.10
C LEU A 85 -8.34 -5.08 11.65
N SER A 86 -7.80 -5.93 10.78
CA SER A 86 -7.05 -7.12 11.21
C SER A 86 -5.76 -6.76 11.96
N ARG A 87 -5.07 -5.67 11.57
CA ARG A 87 -3.91 -5.16 12.33
C ARG A 87 -4.31 -4.79 13.76
N LYS A 88 -5.38 -4.00 13.91
CA LYS A 88 -5.88 -3.57 15.23
C LYS A 88 -6.38 -4.75 16.07
N GLU A 89 -6.94 -5.77 15.44
CA GLU A 89 -7.39 -7.00 16.11
C GLU A 89 -6.24 -7.81 16.71
N VAL A 90 -5.14 -7.95 15.93
CA VAL A 90 -4.01 -8.78 16.41
C VAL A 90 -3.05 -8.02 17.32
N LEU A 91 -3.04 -6.69 17.30
CA LEU A 91 -2.09 -5.88 18.07
C LEU A 91 -2.09 -6.21 19.58
N PRO A 92 -3.24 -6.32 20.28
CA PRO A 92 -3.23 -6.69 21.70
C PRO A 92 -2.65 -8.09 21.97
N ILE A 93 -2.74 -9.00 20.98
CA ILE A 93 -2.18 -10.35 21.11
C ILE A 93 -0.67 -10.30 20.92
N ILE A 94 -0.20 -9.55 19.93
CA ILE A 94 1.22 -9.31 19.67
C ILE A 94 1.88 -8.72 20.91
N GLU A 95 1.28 -7.67 21.49
CA GLU A 95 1.79 -7.01 22.71
C GLU A 95 1.80 -7.97 23.92
N LYS A 96 0.73 -8.73 24.13
CA LYS A 96 0.62 -9.69 25.24
C LYS A 96 1.70 -10.78 25.21
N HIS A 97 2.19 -11.12 24.02
CA HIS A 97 3.19 -12.18 23.83
C HIS A 97 4.61 -11.64 23.58
N ASP A 98 4.84 -10.35 23.79
CA ASP A 98 6.13 -9.69 23.52
C ASP A 98 6.64 -10.05 22.10
N ALA A 99 5.75 -10.01 21.11
CA ALA A 99 6.05 -10.32 19.72
C ALA A 99 6.14 -9.04 18.87
N LEU A 100 6.54 -9.16 17.61
CA LEU A 100 6.65 -8.04 16.67
C LEU A 100 5.85 -8.34 15.41
N LEU A 101 4.93 -7.44 15.06
CA LEU A 101 4.18 -7.46 13.82
C LEU A 101 4.90 -6.63 12.75
N TRP A 102 5.05 -7.17 11.55
CA TRP A 102 5.58 -6.47 10.38
C TRP A 102 4.44 -6.19 9.42
N TYR A 103 3.99 -4.94 9.38
CA TYR A 103 2.82 -4.52 8.60
C TYR A 103 3.23 -3.79 7.33
N MET A 104 2.93 -4.37 6.14
CA MET A 104 3.45 -3.89 4.85
C MET A 104 2.43 -3.13 3.99
N CYS A 105 1.15 -3.10 4.35
CA CYS A 105 0.13 -2.41 3.56
C CYS A 105 0.07 -0.91 3.87
N PRO A 106 -0.30 -0.06 2.89
CA PRO A 106 -0.62 1.32 3.18
C PRO A 106 -1.77 1.40 4.19
N TYR A 107 -1.77 2.42 5.03
CA TYR A 107 -2.79 2.54 6.06
C TYR A 107 -3.16 4.01 6.35
N GLU A 108 -4.23 4.19 7.08
CA GLU A 108 -4.85 5.49 7.35
C GLU A 108 -4.07 6.42 8.29
N GLY A 109 -2.97 5.96 8.89
CA GLY A 109 -2.23 6.72 9.89
C GLY A 109 -2.87 6.67 11.29
N PHE A 110 -2.52 7.64 12.12
CA PHE A 110 -3.06 7.86 13.48
C PHE A 110 -2.85 6.68 14.43
N GLU A 111 -1.79 5.92 14.21
CA GLU A 111 -1.37 4.80 15.04
C GLU A 111 0.14 4.71 15.08
N CYS A 112 0.67 4.33 16.23
CA CYS A 112 2.06 4.03 16.46
C CYS A 112 2.14 3.03 17.62
N SER A 113 2.89 1.94 17.47
CA SER A 113 3.12 0.94 18.50
C SER A 113 4.55 0.41 18.39
N GLU A 114 5.21 0.23 19.53
CA GLU A 114 6.54 -0.40 19.59
C GLU A 114 6.50 -1.90 19.21
N SER A 115 5.33 -2.50 19.15
CA SER A 115 5.11 -3.88 18.76
C SER A 115 4.80 -4.06 17.27
N ILE A 116 4.85 -2.97 16.47
CA ILE A 116 4.62 -3.01 15.02
C ILE A 116 5.74 -2.27 14.28
N ILE A 117 6.29 -2.89 13.25
CA ILE A 117 7.10 -2.21 12.23
C ILE A 117 6.18 -1.90 11.04
N TYR A 118 5.97 -0.61 10.78
CA TYR A 118 5.10 -0.13 9.70
C TYR A 118 5.94 0.09 8.42
N LEU A 119 5.89 -0.87 7.51
CA LEU A 119 6.57 -0.77 6.21
C LEU A 119 5.66 -0.16 5.15
N GLY A 120 4.32 -0.22 5.34
CA GLY A 120 3.37 0.38 4.43
C GLY A 120 3.39 1.90 4.49
N ALA A 121 3.02 2.54 3.36
CA ALA A 121 2.96 3.98 3.28
C ALA A 121 1.98 4.59 4.29
N SER A 122 2.40 5.63 5.01
CA SER A 122 1.55 6.49 5.83
C SER A 122 0.85 7.57 4.97
N PRO A 123 -0.14 8.29 5.48
CA PRO A 123 -0.95 9.23 4.68
C PRO A 123 -0.13 10.28 3.92
N ASN A 124 0.94 10.81 4.49
CA ASN A 124 1.81 11.76 3.81
C ASN A 124 2.64 11.13 2.68
N GLN A 125 2.68 9.79 2.60
CA GLN A 125 3.39 9.02 1.59
C GLN A 125 2.46 8.43 0.52
N HIS A 126 1.14 8.50 0.66
CA HIS A 126 0.19 8.00 -0.35
C HIS A 126 -0.88 9.01 -0.76
N ILE A 127 -1.79 9.45 0.13
CA ILE A 127 -2.92 10.30 -0.23
C ILE A 127 -2.52 11.77 -0.42
N VAL A 128 -1.58 12.28 0.36
CA VAL A 128 -1.09 13.66 0.20
C VAL A 128 -0.44 13.88 -1.16
N PRO A 129 0.54 13.04 -1.61
CA PRO A 129 1.11 13.17 -2.95
C PRO A 129 0.07 12.93 -4.06
N LEU A 130 -0.90 12.04 -3.87
CA LEU A 130 -1.99 11.85 -4.82
C LEU A 130 -2.76 13.16 -5.02
N PHE A 131 -3.19 13.80 -3.93
CA PHE A 131 -3.99 15.02 -4.01
C PHE A 131 -3.19 16.25 -4.45
N ALA A 132 -1.89 16.30 -4.12
CA ALA A 132 -1.00 17.32 -4.68
C ALA A 132 -0.93 17.28 -6.22
N HIS A 133 -1.15 16.11 -6.83
CA HIS A 133 -1.24 15.96 -8.27
C HIS A 133 -2.67 16.17 -8.80
N VAL A 134 -3.67 15.60 -8.14
CA VAL A 134 -5.05 15.53 -8.62
C VAL A 134 -5.74 16.88 -8.55
N LEU A 135 -5.68 17.57 -7.40
CA LEU A 135 -6.44 18.81 -7.18
C LEU A 135 -6.08 19.93 -8.16
N PRO A 136 -4.80 20.25 -8.43
CA PRO A 136 -4.48 21.32 -9.38
C PRO A 136 -4.73 20.93 -10.85
N ARG A 137 -4.88 19.65 -11.18
CA ARG A 137 -4.96 19.14 -12.55
C ARG A 137 -6.38 18.88 -13.02
N TYR A 138 -7.21 18.30 -12.16
CA TYR A 138 -8.57 17.88 -12.51
C TYR A 138 -9.64 18.78 -11.91
N GLY A 139 -9.39 19.40 -10.75
CA GLY A 139 -10.31 20.28 -10.07
C GLY A 139 -10.50 19.91 -8.59
N LEU A 140 -11.39 20.64 -7.91
CA LEU A 140 -11.53 20.62 -6.46
C LEU A 140 -12.83 19.93 -5.97
N ARG A 141 -13.64 19.38 -6.87
CA ARG A 141 -14.90 18.72 -6.55
C ARG A 141 -14.72 17.21 -6.54
N GLY A 142 -14.52 16.65 -5.35
CA GLY A 142 -14.27 15.23 -5.14
C GLY A 142 -15.53 14.43 -4.80
N TYR A 143 -15.69 13.23 -5.39
CA TYR A 143 -16.61 12.20 -4.91
C TYR A 143 -15.78 11.15 -4.18
N LEU A 144 -16.15 10.80 -2.94
CA LEU A 144 -15.41 9.86 -2.11
C LEU A 144 -16.24 8.57 -1.95
N THR A 145 -15.62 7.42 -2.22
CA THR A 145 -16.24 6.13 -1.94
C THR A 145 -15.28 5.18 -1.26
N GLY A 146 -15.80 4.24 -0.49
CA GLY A 146 -15.00 3.27 0.23
C GLY A 146 -15.83 2.08 0.71
N SER A 147 -15.14 1.00 1.04
CA SER A 147 -15.74 -0.09 1.79
C SER A 147 -16.03 0.34 3.22
N ASN A 148 -17.14 -0.16 3.79
CA ASN A 148 -17.67 0.27 5.07
C ASN A 148 -16.85 -0.31 6.24
N TYR A 149 -15.61 0.16 6.42
CA TYR A 149 -14.71 -0.18 7.52
C TYR A 149 -13.63 0.91 7.69
N ILE A 150 -12.78 0.76 8.69
CA ILE A 150 -11.86 1.81 9.17
C ILE A 150 -10.98 2.45 8.08
N TRP A 151 -10.39 1.67 7.16
CA TRP A 151 -9.61 2.20 6.04
C TRP A 151 -10.43 3.17 5.17
N GLY A 152 -11.64 2.75 4.76
CA GLY A 152 -12.53 3.57 3.95
C GLY A 152 -12.91 4.87 4.67
N TRP A 153 -13.27 4.78 5.95
CA TRP A 153 -13.72 5.95 6.73
C TRP A 153 -12.60 6.96 6.95
N GLU A 154 -11.45 6.49 7.44
CA GLU A 154 -10.36 7.37 7.82
C GLU A 154 -9.63 7.95 6.60
N THR A 155 -9.44 7.17 5.54
CA THR A 155 -8.84 7.68 4.31
C THR A 155 -9.74 8.73 3.65
N ASN A 156 -11.07 8.49 3.63
CA ASN A 156 -12.02 9.50 3.15
C ASN A 156 -12.07 10.73 4.06
N ARG A 157 -11.94 10.58 5.38
CA ARG A 157 -11.84 11.72 6.31
C ARG A 157 -10.63 12.60 5.96
N ILE A 158 -9.46 12.02 5.78
CA ILE A 158 -8.24 12.73 5.36
C ILE A 158 -8.49 13.41 4.00
N ALA A 159 -9.04 12.69 3.02
CA ALA A 159 -9.37 13.23 1.71
C ALA A 159 -10.27 14.47 1.79
N ARG A 160 -11.32 14.39 2.60
CA ARG A 160 -12.26 15.50 2.82
C ARG A 160 -11.55 16.71 3.41
N GLU A 161 -10.71 16.50 4.42
CA GLU A 161 -9.92 17.60 5.03
C GLU A 161 -8.98 18.25 4.02
N LEU A 162 -8.29 17.46 3.18
CA LEU A 162 -7.41 17.98 2.14
C LEU A 162 -8.18 18.78 1.07
N ILE A 163 -9.32 18.28 0.59
CA ILE A 163 -10.18 18.96 -0.39
C ILE A 163 -10.69 20.29 0.19
N MET A 164 -11.28 20.26 1.38
CA MET A 164 -11.87 21.44 2.00
C MET A 164 -10.81 22.51 2.34
N ALA A 165 -9.66 22.10 2.87
CA ALA A 165 -8.56 23.03 3.16
C ALA A 165 -7.95 23.64 1.88
N SER A 166 -8.12 22.98 0.74
CA SER A 166 -7.73 23.51 -0.58
C SER A 166 -8.80 24.40 -1.23
N GLY A 167 -9.91 24.68 -0.53
CA GLY A 167 -11.03 25.48 -1.03
C GLY A 167 -11.99 24.69 -1.94
N GLY A 168 -11.95 23.36 -1.88
CA GLY A 168 -12.80 22.48 -2.67
C GLY A 168 -14.06 22.00 -1.97
N GLU A 169 -14.77 21.08 -2.61
CA GLU A 169 -16.05 20.52 -2.19
C GLU A 169 -16.02 18.99 -2.27
N VAL A 170 -16.50 18.30 -1.24
CA VAL A 170 -16.88 16.88 -1.31
C VAL A 170 -18.33 16.80 -1.72
N VAL A 171 -18.57 16.48 -3.00
CA VAL A 171 -19.93 16.45 -3.58
C VAL A 171 -20.77 15.29 -3.06
N ALA A 172 -20.13 14.21 -2.65
CA ALA A 172 -20.74 13.11 -1.89
C ALA A 172 -19.64 12.22 -1.29
N GLU A 173 -20.01 11.50 -0.23
CA GLU A 173 -19.20 10.48 0.42
C GLU A 173 -20.10 9.26 0.67
N ARG A 174 -19.70 8.08 0.16
CA ARG A 174 -20.54 6.88 0.20
C ARG A 174 -19.72 5.65 0.54
N TYR A 175 -20.37 4.73 1.24
CA TYR A 175 -19.75 3.48 1.67
C TYR A 175 -20.61 2.28 1.23
N LEU A 176 -19.94 1.22 0.79
CA LEU A 176 -20.56 -0.06 0.49
C LEU A 176 -20.20 -1.10 1.54
N PRO A 177 -21.09 -2.04 1.85
CA PRO A 177 -20.72 -3.22 2.61
C PRO A 177 -19.53 -3.93 1.96
N MET A 178 -18.66 -4.51 2.77
CA MET A 178 -17.48 -5.22 2.30
C MET A 178 -17.86 -6.32 1.30
N GLY A 179 -17.25 -6.31 0.12
CA GLY A 179 -17.51 -7.29 -0.95
C GLY A 179 -18.81 -7.06 -1.75
N SER A 180 -19.61 -6.03 -1.44
CA SER A 180 -20.80 -5.70 -2.23
C SER A 180 -20.41 -5.20 -3.62
N GLU A 181 -21.04 -5.78 -4.65
CA GLU A 181 -20.89 -5.37 -6.06
C GLU A 181 -22.05 -4.48 -6.55
N ASP A 182 -22.99 -4.13 -5.67
CA ASP A 182 -24.08 -3.21 -6.00
C ASP A 182 -23.57 -1.76 -5.98
N VAL A 183 -23.13 -1.29 -7.15
CA VAL A 183 -22.56 0.04 -7.36
C VAL A 183 -23.45 1.01 -8.12
N ASP A 184 -24.63 0.59 -8.53
CA ASP A 184 -25.51 1.35 -9.42
C ASP A 184 -25.88 2.71 -8.87
N ARG A 185 -26.16 2.78 -7.57
CA ARG A 185 -26.48 4.04 -6.88
C ARG A 185 -25.28 5.01 -6.91
N LEU A 186 -24.04 4.51 -6.72
CA LEU A 186 -22.85 5.34 -6.80
C LEU A 186 -22.70 5.94 -8.19
N ILE A 187 -22.87 5.13 -9.23
CA ILE A 187 -22.74 5.55 -10.63
C ILE A 187 -23.81 6.58 -11.00
N ALA A 188 -25.06 6.36 -10.59
CA ALA A 188 -26.15 7.31 -10.82
C ALA A 188 -25.85 8.68 -10.14
N GLU A 189 -25.40 8.66 -8.89
CA GLU A 189 -25.06 9.88 -8.16
C GLU A 189 -23.82 10.60 -8.73
N ILE A 190 -22.80 9.86 -9.17
CA ILE A 190 -21.62 10.42 -9.86
C ILE A 190 -22.03 11.09 -11.18
N ARG A 191 -22.89 10.44 -11.97
CA ARG A 191 -23.42 11.01 -13.20
C ARG A 191 -24.14 12.34 -12.97
N ASP A 192 -24.97 12.42 -11.94
CA ASP A 192 -25.78 13.60 -11.64
C ASP A 192 -24.92 14.74 -11.03
N LYS A 193 -24.00 14.42 -10.12
CA LYS A 193 -23.18 15.41 -9.41
C LYS A 193 -21.95 15.88 -10.22
N ARG A 194 -21.51 15.09 -11.20
CA ARG A 194 -20.39 15.41 -12.10
C ARG A 194 -19.13 15.88 -11.32
N PRO A 195 -18.56 15.07 -10.42
CA PRO A 195 -17.33 15.43 -9.69
C PRO A 195 -16.17 15.60 -10.67
N ASP A 196 -15.11 16.28 -10.25
CA ASP A 196 -13.89 16.43 -11.05
C ASP A 196 -13.03 15.14 -11.00
N PHE A 197 -13.11 14.39 -9.91
CA PHE A 197 -12.48 13.09 -9.73
C PHE A 197 -13.25 12.24 -8.71
N VAL A 198 -13.00 10.93 -8.72
CA VAL A 198 -13.56 9.99 -7.74
C VAL A 198 -12.42 9.32 -6.98
N LEU A 199 -12.35 9.48 -5.66
CA LEU A 199 -11.47 8.68 -4.82
C LEU A 199 -12.11 7.34 -4.53
N ASN A 200 -11.43 6.26 -4.92
CA ASN A 200 -11.89 4.90 -4.74
C ASN A 200 -11.10 4.18 -3.64
N ASN A 201 -11.72 4.03 -2.47
CA ASN A 201 -11.26 3.23 -1.34
C ASN A 201 -12.10 1.95 -1.15
N LEU A 202 -12.83 1.53 -2.19
CA LEU A 202 -13.47 0.21 -2.25
C LEU A 202 -12.40 -0.87 -2.37
N ILE A 203 -12.67 -2.05 -1.81
CA ILE A 203 -11.73 -3.16 -1.78
C ILE A 203 -12.27 -4.37 -2.53
N GLY A 204 -11.39 -5.03 -3.29
CA GLY A 204 -11.68 -6.30 -3.96
C GLY A 204 -12.86 -6.23 -4.92
N PRO A 205 -13.81 -7.19 -4.87
CA PRO A 205 -14.94 -7.27 -5.82
C PRO A 205 -15.72 -5.96 -5.96
N SER A 206 -15.93 -5.22 -4.85
CA SER A 206 -16.59 -3.91 -4.87
C SER A 206 -15.85 -2.89 -5.73
N SER A 207 -14.53 -2.83 -5.61
CA SER A 207 -13.68 -1.96 -6.43
C SER A 207 -13.73 -2.36 -7.91
N TYR A 208 -13.64 -3.66 -8.22
CA TYR A 208 -13.64 -4.15 -9.60
C TYR A 208 -14.98 -3.90 -10.28
N ALA A 209 -16.10 -4.12 -9.58
CA ALA A 209 -17.44 -3.80 -10.07
C ALA A 209 -17.58 -2.29 -10.33
N PHE A 210 -17.06 -1.46 -9.43
CA PHE A 210 -17.10 -0.01 -9.58
C PHE A 210 -16.32 0.46 -10.82
N PHE A 211 -15.12 -0.05 -11.07
CA PHE A 211 -14.36 0.27 -12.30
C PHE A 211 -15.13 -0.11 -13.57
N ARG A 212 -15.74 -1.31 -13.61
CA ARG A 212 -16.53 -1.76 -14.77
C ARG A 212 -17.74 -0.86 -15.01
N ALA A 213 -18.47 -0.51 -13.97
CA ALA A 213 -19.64 0.35 -14.07
C ALA A 213 -19.27 1.79 -14.46
N TYR A 214 -18.15 2.31 -13.94
CA TYR A 214 -17.63 3.63 -14.32
C TYR A 214 -17.16 3.67 -15.77
N ALA A 215 -16.53 2.62 -16.26
CA ALA A 215 -16.15 2.51 -17.68
C ALA A 215 -17.37 2.50 -18.61
N ALA A 216 -18.46 1.85 -18.21
CA ALA A 216 -19.74 1.91 -18.94
C ALA A 216 -20.33 3.34 -18.95
N LEU A 217 -20.27 4.06 -17.83
CA LEU A 217 -20.65 5.47 -17.78
C LEU A 217 -19.78 6.33 -18.71
N ALA A 218 -18.46 6.14 -18.71
CA ALA A 218 -17.52 6.87 -19.57
C ALA A 218 -17.71 6.57 -21.07
N ALA A 219 -18.16 5.37 -21.42
CA ALA A 219 -18.52 5.00 -22.78
C ALA A 219 -19.81 5.70 -23.24
N ALA A 220 -20.78 5.89 -22.33
CA ALA A 220 -22.04 6.56 -22.60
C ALA A 220 -21.92 8.10 -22.61
N ASP A 221 -21.07 8.66 -21.72
CA ASP A 221 -20.80 10.09 -21.62
C ASP A 221 -19.28 10.35 -21.58
N PRO A 222 -18.68 10.86 -22.68
CA PRO A 222 -17.25 11.14 -22.77
C PRO A 222 -16.73 12.15 -21.74
N ALA A 223 -17.60 12.87 -21.03
CA ALA A 223 -17.20 13.76 -19.94
C ALA A 223 -16.63 12.98 -18.74
N PHE A 224 -16.91 11.68 -18.62
CA PHE A 224 -16.41 10.80 -17.56
C PHE A 224 -15.16 10.00 -17.95
N ARG A 225 -14.56 10.28 -19.10
CA ARG A 225 -13.29 9.65 -19.47
C ARG A 225 -12.20 9.95 -18.46
N PRO A 226 -11.24 9.02 -18.23
CA PRO A 226 -10.19 9.17 -17.21
C PRO A 226 -9.29 10.38 -17.38
N ASP A 227 -9.12 10.88 -18.61
CA ASP A 227 -8.36 12.11 -18.88
C ASP A 227 -9.06 13.39 -18.39
N ARG A 228 -10.38 13.31 -18.12
CA ARG A 228 -11.20 14.42 -17.61
C ARG A 228 -11.64 14.24 -16.18
N ARG A 229 -12.11 13.03 -15.82
CA ARG A 229 -12.65 12.66 -14.50
C ARG A 229 -12.11 11.30 -14.09
N PRO A 230 -10.86 11.23 -13.60
CA PRO A 230 -10.28 9.95 -13.22
C PRO A 230 -10.90 9.38 -11.95
N ILE A 231 -10.95 8.05 -11.87
CA ILE A 231 -10.89 7.36 -10.61
C ILE A 231 -9.44 7.45 -10.11
N VAL A 232 -9.25 7.79 -8.84
CA VAL A 232 -7.95 7.86 -8.19
C VAL A 232 -7.92 6.96 -6.96
N SER A 233 -6.80 6.32 -6.69
CA SER A 233 -6.63 5.37 -5.60
C SER A 233 -5.27 5.55 -4.93
N CYS A 234 -5.14 5.09 -3.71
CA CYS A 234 -3.87 5.01 -2.98
C CYS A 234 -3.57 3.59 -2.47
N ASN A 235 -4.27 2.58 -3.00
CA ASN A 235 -4.11 1.17 -2.62
C ASN A 235 -4.20 0.19 -3.80
N LEU A 236 -4.60 0.64 -4.99
CA LEU A 236 -4.67 -0.22 -6.18
C LEU A 236 -3.28 -0.45 -6.76
N THR A 237 -2.90 -1.70 -6.93
CA THR A 237 -1.60 -2.13 -7.44
C THR A 237 -1.71 -3.24 -8.49
N GLU A 238 -0.60 -3.70 -9.06
CA GLU A 238 -0.55 -4.64 -10.18
C GLU A 238 -1.30 -5.95 -9.93
N CYS A 239 -1.31 -6.45 -8.70
CA CYS A 239 -1.94 -7.73 -8.37
C CYS A 239 -3.46 -7.74 -8.60
N GLU A 240 -4.09 -6.57 -8.69
CA GLU A 240 -5.53 -6.42 -8.92
C GLU A 240 -5.89 -6.06 -10.37
N LEU A 241 -4.92 -5.59 -11.18
CA LEU A 241 -5.21 -5.06 -12.52
C LEU A 241 -5.83 -6.10 -13.46
N GLY A 242 -5.50 -7.38 -13.31
CA GLY A 242 -6.14 -8.45 -14.07
C GLY A 242 -7.64 -8.60 -13.75
N LEU A 243 -8.06 -8.27 -12.53
CA LEU A 243 -9.43 -8.33 -12.06
C LEU A 243 -10.23 -7.06 -12.43
N VAL A 244 -9.56 -5.92 -12.47
CA VAL A 244 -10.13 -4.65 -12.97
C VAL A 244 -10.28 -4.69 -14.49
N GLY A 245 -9.32 -5.27 -15.18
CA GLY A 245 -9.31 -5.39 -16.64
C GLY A 245 -9.21 -4.05 -17.37
N PRO A 246 -9.70 -3.98 -18.63
CA PRO A 246 -9.64 -2.75 -19.44
C PRO A 246 -10.39 -1.55 -18.82
N ALA A 247 -11.31 -1.80 -17.90
CA ALA A 247 -12.06 -0.75 -17.20
C ALA A 247 -11.15 0.18 -16.34
N GLY A 248 -9.96 -0.29 -16.01
CA GLY A 248 -9.00 0.50 -15.25
C GLY A 248 -8.17 1.49 -16.08
N LEU A 249 -8.16 1.37 -17.42
CA LEU A 249 -7.27 2.14 -18.27
C LEU A 249 -7.38 3.66 -18.08
N GLY A 250 -6.25 4.32 -17.91
CA GLY A 250 -6.16 5.78 -17.78
C GLY A 250 -6.40 6.31 -16.36
N HIS A 251 -6.89 5.50 -15.44
CA HIS A 251 -7.08 5.88 -14.04
C HIS A 251 -5.76 5.90 -13.26
N LEU A 252 -5.74 6.53 -12.09
CA LEU A 252 -4.53 6.84 -11.35
C LEU A 252 -4.44 6.09 -10.02
N SER A 253 -3.22 5.71 -9.64
CA SER A 253 -2.93 5.23 -8.30
C SER A 253 -1.59 5.74 -7.79
N THR A 254 -1.45 5.86 -6.46
CA THR A 254 -0.16 6.04 -5.80
C THR A 254 0.23 4.77 -5.06
N ALA A 255 1.52 4.45 -5.10
CA ALA A 255 2.12 3.35 -4.37
C ALA A 255 3.60 3.64 -4.10
N ILE A 256 4.24 2.83 -3.27
CA ILE A 256 5.69 2.89 -3.01
C ILE A 256 6.51 2.14 -4.07
N TRP A 257 5.84 1.45 -4.97
CA TRP A 257 6.42 0.65 -6.04
C TRP A 257 5.41 0.45 -7.15
N PHE A 258 5.87 0.50 -8.39
CA PHE A 258 5.20 -0.06 -9.56
C PHE A 258 6.22 -0.87 -10.38
N ASP A 259 5.78 -1.99 -10.95
CA ASP A 259 6.60 -2.82 -11.86
C ASP A 259 6.72 -2.13 -13.23
N ASP A 260 7.55 -1.09 -13.28
CA ASP A 260 7.78 -0.28 -14.49
C ASP A 260 8.73 -0.95 -15.49
N GLY A 261 9.43 -2.02 -15.08
CA GLY A 261 10.42 -2.73 -15.89
C GLY A 261 11.64 -1.89 -16.27
N ALA A 262 11.70 -0.64 -15.87
CA ALA A 262 12.70 0.33 -16.31
C ALA A 262 13.69 0.72 -15.20
N SER A 263 13.24 0.81 -13.95
CA SER A 263 14.13 1.14 -12.84
C SER A 263 15.15 0.03 -12.57
N PRO A 264 16.38 0.35 -12.14
CA PRO A 264 17.39 -0.66 -11.79
C PRO A 264 16.87 -1.68 -10.76
N ALA A 265 16.07 -1.23 -9.79
CA ALA A 265 15.47 -2.10 -8.78
C ALA A 265 14.47 -3.08 -9.40
N ALA A 266 13.58 -2.62 -10.30
CA ALA A 266 12.64 -3.48 -11.00
C ALA A 266 13.36 -4.47 -11.92
N GLN A 267 14.44 -4.06 -12.58
CA GLN A 267 15.28 -4.91 -13.41
C GLN A 267 16.01 -6.00 -12.60
N ALA A 268 16.41 -5.71 -11.38
CA ALA A 268 17.04 -6.67 -10.50
C ALA A 268 16.04 -7.62 -9.84
N PHE A 269 14.89 -7.12 -9.41
CA PHE A 269 13.87 -7.88 -8.65
C PHE A 269 12.96 -8.71 -9.55
N GLY A 270 12.44 -8.12 -10.62
CA GLY A 270 11.44 -8.73 -11.49
C GLY A 270 11.85 -10.10 -12.09
N PRO A 271 13.07 -10.29 -12.60
CA PRO A 271 13.51 -11.59 -13.12
C PRO A 271 13.47 -12.70 -12.07
N ARG A 272 13.83 -12.43 -10.81
CA ARG A 272 13.79 -13.41 -9.71
C ARG A 272 12.36 -13.82 -9.39
N ALA A 273 11.44 -12.85 -9.30
CA ALA A 273 10.02 -13.12 -9.10
C ALA A 273 9.41 -13.93 -10.25
N ARG A 274 9.74 -13.59 -11.50
CA ARG A 274 9.27 -14.33 -12.68
C ARG A 274 9.83 -15.74 -12.76
N ALA A 275 11.08 -15.95 -12.37
CA ALA A 275 11.67 -17.29 -12.31
C ALA A 275 10.93 -18.20 -11.31
N ARG A 276 10.41 -17.64 -10.22
CA ARG A 276 9.68 -18.37 -9.19
C ARG A 276 8.20 -18.57 -9.51
N PHE A 277 7.51 -17.52 -9.98
CA PHE A 277 6.05 -17.48 -10.07
C PHE A 277 5.52 -17.52 -11.51
N GLY A 278 6.39 -17.59 -12.50
CA GLY A 278 6.04 -17.64 -13.92
C GLY A 278 6.32 -16.33 -14.68
N PRO A 279 6.44 -16.40 -16.01
CA PRO A 279 6.96 -15.31 -16.86
C PRO A 279 6.08 -14.06 -16.85
N ASP A 280 4.78 -14.23 -16.62
CA ASP A 280 3.80 -13.13 -16.63
C ASP A 280 3.63 -12.45 -15.26
N ARG A 281 4.41 -12.90 -14.25
CA ARG A 281 4.30 -12.34 -12.90
C ARG A 281 4.66 -10.86 -12.88
N ARG A 282 3.72 -10.04 -12.39
CA ARG A 282 3.95 -8.65 -12.03
C ARG A 282 4.27 -8.54 -10.55
N CYS A 283 5.17 -7.63 -10.21
CA CYS A 283 5.59 -7.39 -8.84
C CYS A 283 4.88 -6.15 -8.32
N SER A 284 3.87 -6.31 -7.49
CA SER A 284 3.21 -5.19 -6.86
C SER A 284 3.98 -4.66 -5.66
N ALA A 285 3.58 -3.49 -5.17
CA ALA A 285 4.08 -2.94 -3.91
C ALA A 285 3.89 -3.91 -2.73
N ASN A 286 2.80 -4.69 -2.71
CA ASN A 286 2.54 -5.65 -1.64
C ASN A 286 3.56 -6.80 -1.62
N LEU A 287 3.88 -7.36 -2.79
CA LEU A 287 4.89 -8.41 -2.92
C LEU A 287 6.27 -7.90 -2.51
N VAL A 288 6.68 -6.76 -3.07
CA VAL A 288 8.03 -6.21 -2.84
C VAL A 288 8.21 -5.79 -1.38
N ASN A 289 7.18 -5.22 -0.77
CA ASN A 289 7.25 -4.76 0.62
C ASN A 289 7.24 -5.93 1.63
N ALA A 290 6.45 -6.99 1.37
CA ALA A 290 6.48 -8.20 2.19
C ALA A 290 7.85 -8.92 2.09
N HIS A 291 8.44 -8.96 0.89
CA HIS A 291 9.81 -9.43 0.70
C HIS A 291 10.81 -8.60 1.51
N ALA A 292 10.69 -7.26 1.48
CA ALA A 292 11.57 -6.37 2.24
C ALA A 292 11.43 -6.60 3.76
N ALA A 293 10.23 -6.85 4.28
CA ALA A 293 9.99 -7.14 5.70
C ALA A 293 10.79 -8.36 6.18
N VAL A 294 10.76 -9.47 5.41
CA VAL A 294 11.54 -10.68 5.74
C VAL A 294 13.04 -10.39 5.69
N ARG A 295 13.50 -9.62 4.71
CA ARG A 295 14.92 -9.25 4.61
C ARG A 295 15.38 -8.42 5.80
N LEU A 296 14.61 -7.40 6.22
CA LEU A 296 14.93 -6.61 7.40
C LEU A 296 15.04 -7.51 8.64
N LEU A 297 14.06 -8.39 8.85
CA LEU A 297 14.07 -9.35 9.95
C LEU A 297 15.32 -10.23 9.93
N ALA A 298 15.64 -10.82 8.78
CA ALA A 298 16.79 -11.74 8.65
C ALA A 298 18.13 -11.04 8.89
N HIS A 299 18.31 -9.81 8.36
CA HIS A 299 19.50 -9.02 8.62
C HIS A 299 19.61 -8.63 10.10
N ALA A 300 18.50 -8.23 10.73
CA ALA A 300 18.50 -7.90 12.16
C ALA A 300 18.91 -9.10 13.02
N ILE A 301 18.42 -10.31 12.72
CA ILE A 301 18.82 -11.53 13.42
C ILE A 301 20.31 -11.85 13.19
N ARG A 302 20.77 -11.76 11.93
CA ARG A 302 22.17 -12.07 11.58
C ARG A 302 23.15 -11.10 12.21
N ASP A 303 22.93 -9.81 12.01
CA ASP A 303 23.91 -8.76 12.33
C ASP A 303 23.74 -8.27 13.78
N GLY A 304 22.51 -8.33 14.32
CA GLY A 304 22.20 -8.05 15.71
C GLY A 304 22.50 -9.24 16.66
N GLY A 305 22.56 -10.45 16.11
CA GLY A 305 22.89 -11.67 16.87
C GLY A 305 21.76 -12.18 17.79
N ASP A 306 20.60 -11.54 17.78
CA ASP A 306 19.44 -11.89 18.62
C ASP A 306 18.14 -11.79 17.82
N ALA A 307 17.25 -12.76 18.01
CA ALA A 307 15.93 -12.81 17.40
C ALA A 307 14.81 -12.32 18.34
N ALA A 308 15.16 -11.82 19.54
CA ALA A 308 14.17 -11.24 20.43
C ALA A 308 13.52 -10.00 19.81
N PRO A 309 12.19 -9.83 19.86
CA PRO A 309 11.48 -8.73 19.20
C PRO A 309 12.03 -7.34 19.52
N ALA A 310 12.34 -7.06 20.78
CA ALA A 310 12.93 -5.78 21.18
C ALA A 310 14.32 -5.56 20.56
N ALA A 311 15.20 -6.57 20.56
CA ALA A 311 16.52 -6.48 19.95
C ALA A 311 16.45 -6.26 18.44
N VAL A 312 15.54 -6.99 17.75
CA VAL A 312 15.30 -6.83 16.30
C VAL A 312 14.75 -5.44 16.00
N ARG A 313 13.78 -4.94 16.77
CA ARG A 313 13.23 -3.58 16.61
C ARG A 313 14.35 -2.53 16.78
N ASP A 314 15.11 -2.60 17.84
CA ASP A 314 16.16 -1.63 18.13
C ASP A 314 17.26 -1.64 17.05
N TRP A 315 17.55 -2.83 16.50
CA TRP A 315 18.49 -2.98 15.40
C TRP A 315 17.97 -2.32 14.11
N VAL A 316 16.74 -2.59 13.66
CA VAL A 316 16.18 -2.01 12.43
C VAL A 316 15.93 -0.49 12.56
N CYS A 317 15.77 0.02 13.78
CA CYS A 317 15.67 1.45 14.05
C CYS A 317 17.03 2.18 14.00
N SER A 318 18.14 1.45 14.02
CA SER A 318 19.50 2.02 14.02
C SER A 318 20.32 1.66 12.79
N HIS A 319 19.84 0.76 11.95
CA HIS A 319 20.54 0.29 10.75
C HIS A 319 19.62 0.35 9.52
N SER A 320 20.22 0.43 8.35
CA SER A 320 19.49 0.30 7.08
C SER A 320 19.85 -1.00 6.38
N VAL A 321 18.90 -1.56 5.63
CA VAL A 321 19.07 -2.76 4.82
C VAL A 321 18.74 -2.42 3.37
N ASP A 322 19.61 -2.82 2.45
CA ASP A 322 19.35 -2.68 1.02
C ASP A 322 18.25 -3.65 0.57
N THR A 323 17.21 -3.09 -0.01
CA THR A 323 16.04 -3.83 -0.52
C THR A 323 15.70 -3.40 -1.94
N ALA A 324 14.72 -4.05 -2.55
CA ALA A 324 14.19 -3.61 -3.85
C ALA A 324 13.54 -2.20 -3.79
N LEU A 325 13.12 -1.76 -2.58
CA LEU A 325 12.61 -0.40 -2.35
C LEU A 325 13.74 0.62 -2.11
N GLY A 326 14.99 0.21 -2.18
CA GLY A 326 16.16 0.97 -1.78
C GLY A 326 16.59 0.65 -0.35
N PRO A 327 17.53 1.44 0.22
CA PRO A 327 17.92 1.33 1.61
C PRO A 327 16.72 1.64 2.51
N LEU A 328 16.29 0.68 3.33
CA LEU A 328 15.22 0.87 4.31
C LEU A 328 15.80 0.91 5.72
N ALA A 329 15.41 1.94 6.46
CA ALA A 329 15.59 2.09 7.89
C ALA A 329 14.22 2.36 8.53
N VAL A 330 14.08 2.14 9.81
CA VAL A 330 12.84 2.38 10.56
C VAL A 330 13.03 3.62 11.44
N ASP A 331 12.11 4.58 11.38
CA ASP A 331 12.10 5.72 12.32
C ASP A 331 11.81 5.22 13.73
N ALA A 332 12.77 5.41 14.63
CA ALA A 332 12.67 4.96 16.02
C ALA A 332 11.54 5.63 16.83
N ARG A 333 11.03 6.78 16.38
CA ARG A 333 9.97 7.52 17.09
C ARG A 333 8.58 6.99 16.76
N THR A 334 8.41 6.47 15.55
CA THR A 334 7.09 6.10 15.03
C THR A 334 7.01 4.66 14.55
N GLN A 335 8.12 3.95 14.47
CA GLN A 335 8.26 2.58 13.95
C GLN A 335 7.88 2.46 12.46
N HIS A 336 7.94 3.56 11.71
CA HIS A 336 7.62 3.62 10.28
C HIS A 336 8.87 3.71 9.41
N THR A 337 8.72 3.34 8.12
CA THR A 337 9.80 3.47 7.14
C THR A 337 9.63 4.70 6.26
N PRO A 338 10.71 5.44 5.94
CA PRO A 338 10.72 6.38 4.83
C PRO A 338 10.42 5.64 3.53
N GLN A 339 9.61 6.24 2.66
CA GLN A 339 9.19 5.62 1.40
C GLN A 339 9.35 6.57 0.22
N VAL A 340 9.51 6.02 -0.97
CA VAL A 340 9.53 6.79 -2.23
C VAL A 340 8.17 6.66 -2.92
N PRO A 341 7.24 7.61 -2.74
CA PRO A 341 5.96 7.57 -3.42
C PRO A 341 6.12 7.65 -4.95
N HIS A 342 5.28 6.88 -5.64
CA HIS A 342 5.13 6.91 -7.08
C HIS A 342 3.69 7.24 -7.43
N LEU A 343 3.49 7.95 -8.53
CA LEU A 343 2.19 8.12 -9.17
C LEU A 343 2.18 7.31 -10.46
N GLY A 344 1.23 6.41 -10.59
CA GLY A 344 1.04 5.57 -11.76
C GLY A 344 -0.30 5.80 -12.44
N ARG A 345 -0.30 5.68 -13.75
CA ARG A 345 -1.49 5.59 -14.58
C ARG A 345 -1.65 4.16 -15.09
N ILE A 346 -2.84 3.59 -14.96
CA ILE A 346 -3.11 2.24 -15.47
C ILE A 346 -3.01 2.27 -17.01
N ALA A 347 -2.13 1.44 -17.55
CA ALA A 347 -1.84 1.29 -18.97
C ALA A 347 -2.22 -0.12 -19.47
N ASP A 348 -2.19 -0.29 -20.78
CA ASP A 348 -2.45 -1.59 -21.41
C ASP A 348 -1.52 -2.70 -20.88
N GLY A 349 -2.02 -3.94 -20.89
CA GLY A 349 -1.25 -5.09 -20.46
C GLY A 349 -1.15 -5.25 -18.94
N GLY A 350 -2.09 -4.69 -18.17
CA GLY A 350 -2.16 -4.89 -16.71
C GLY A 350 -0.93 -4.35 -15.98
N ARG A 351 -0.51 -3.15 -16.31
CA ARG A 351 0.65 -2.46 -15.73
C ARG A 351 0.35 -1.01 -15.43
N PHE A 352 1.21 -0.38 -14.64
CA PHE A 352 1.23 1.05 -14.48
C PHE A 352 2.31 1.70 -15.34
N GLU A 353 1.97 2.82 -15.96
CA GLU A 353 2.92 3.80 -16.47
C GLU A 353 3.24 4.76 -15.31
N VAL A 354 4.49 4.83 -14.90
CA VAL A 354 4.92 5.74 -13.83
C VAL A 354 4.98 7.16 -14.39
N LEU A 355 4.05 8.01 -13.95
CA LEU A 355 3.97 9.41 -14.35
C LEU A 355 4.94 10.29 -13.57
N ALA A 356 5.15 9.93 -12.30
CA ALA A 356 6.03 10.67 -11.41
C ALA A 356 6.52 9.78 -10.26
N ARG A 357 7.69 10.13 -9.74
CA ARG A 357 8.36 9.46 -8.62
C ARG A 357 8.98 10.53 -7.72
N ALA A 358 8.89 10.37 -6.42
CA ALA A 358 9.61 11.23 -5.49
C ALA A 358 11.12 11.16 -5.75
N ALA A 359 11.80 12.30 -5.69
CA ALA A 359 13.24 12.39 -5.93
C ALA A 359 14.07 11.78 -4.78
N ALA A 360 13.47 11.67 -3.61
CA ALA A 360 14.08 11.10 -2.39
C ALA A 360 13.00 10.44 -1.53
N PRO A 361 13.38 9.58 -0.58
CA PRO A 361 12.45 9.05 0.40
C PRO A 361 11.74 10.18 1.17
N VAL A 362 10.46 10.02 1.37
CA VAL A 362 9.62 10.91 2.19
C VAL A 362 9.56 10.31 3.60
N GLU A 363 9.98 11.12 4.60
CA GLU A 363 9.89 10.71 6.00
C GLU A 363 8.44 10.47 6.42
N PRO A 364 8.17 9.45 7.25
CA PRO A 364 6.83 9.16 7.68
C PRO A 364 6.27 10.26 8.61
N ASP A 365 5.04 10.69 8.36
CA ASP A 365 4.26 11.54 9.26
C ASP A 365 2.86 10.93 9.42
N PRO A 366 2.73 9.86 10.21
CA PRO A 366 1.47 9.14 10.36
C PRO A 366 0.35 9.98 10.94
N TYR A 367 0.67 11.08 11.63
CA TYR A 367 -0.31 11.99 12.24
C TYR A 367 -0.54 13.27 11.43
N LEU A 368 0.12 13.44 10.27
CA LEU A 368 0.06 14.62 9.41
C LEU A 368 0.39 15.94 10.14
N THR A 369 1.30 15.88 11.10
CA THR A 369 1.66 17.01 11.98
C THR A 369 2.42 18.11 11.26
N THR A 370 3.10 17.77 10.16
CA THR A 370 3.89 18.72 9.36
C THR A 370 3.13 19.27 8.14
N LEU A 371 1.93 18.73 7.88
CA LEU A 371 1.14 19.07 6.70
C LEU A 371 0.35 20.37 6.90
N ASN A 372 0.57 21.35 6.02
CA ASN A 372 -0.33 22.48 5.86
C ASN A 372 -1.22 22.24 4.62
N ALA A 373 -2.39 21.63 4.84
CA ALA A 373 -3.31 21.24 3.78
C ALA A 373 -3.80 22.43 2.92
N ALA A 374 -3.91 23.63 3.48
CA ALA A 374 -4.32 24.85 2.75
C ALA A 374 -3.29 25.27 1.67
N ARG A 375 -2.08 24.75 1.73
CA ARG A 375 -1.02 25.02 0.74
C ARG A 375 -0.90 23.94 -0.31
N LEU A 376 -1.67 22.88 -0.25
CA LEU A 376 -1.52 21.70 -1.11
C LEU A 376 -1.57 22.04 -2.60
N THR A 377 -2.43 22.98 -2.99
CA THR A 377 -2.62 23.41 -4.39
C THR A 377 -1.79 24.61 -4.79
N GLN A 378 -1.06 25.23 -3.86
CA GLN A 378 -0.26 26.44 -4.15
C GLN A 378 1.10 26.07 -4.74
N PRO A 379 1.62 26.84 -5.72
CA PRO A 379 3.00 26.69 -6.17
C PRO A 379 3.96 26.84 -4.98
N GLY A 380 4.83 25.87 -4.79
CA GLY A 380 5.71 25.88 -3.64
C GLY A 380 5.04 25.58 -2.29
N GLY A 381 3.75 25.24 -2.24
CA GLY A 381 2.96 25.12 -1.01
C GLY A 381 3.31 23.95 -0.11
N LEU A 382 3.86 22.86 -0.64
CA LEU A 382 4.37 21.74 0.15
C LEU A 382 5.88 21.92 0.43
N PRO A 383 6.36 21.55 1.61
CA PRO A 383 7.79 21.38 1.85
C PRO A 383 8.41 20.46 0.79
N PRO A 384 9.69 20.63 0.42
CA PRO A 384 10.34 19.78 -0.59
C PRO A 384 10.17 18.28 -0.31
N ALA A 385 10.23 17.87 0.95
CA ALA A 385 10.02 16.49 1.38
C ALA A 385 8.57 15.98 1.15
N LEU A 386 7.59 16.87 1.05
CA LEU A 386 6.19 16.54 0.79
C LEU A 386 5.75 16.83 -0.65
N ARG A 387 6.70 17.24 -1.52
CA ARG A 387 6.49 17.41 -2.96
C ARG A 387 7.09 16.23 -3.73
N PRO A 388 6.55 15.02 -3.56
CA PRO A 388 7.21 13.84 -4.10
C PRO A 388 7.30 13.85 -5.62
N PHE A 389 6.40 14.56 -6.32
CA PHE A 389 6.27 14.47 -7.78
C PHE A 389 6.82 15.68 -8.55
N GLY A 390 7.48 16.61 -7.86
CA GLY A 390 7.99 17.82 -8.51
C GLY A 390 6.87 18.73 -9.08
N GLU A 391 7.22 19.94 -9.50
CA GLU A 391 6.32 20.76 -10.31
C GLU A 391 6.36 20.23 -11.75
N ALA A 392 5.38 19.40 -12.12
CA ALA A 392 5.16 19.11 -13.53
C ALA A 392 4.89 20.43 -14.24
N ALA A 393 5.75 20.82 -15.15
CA ALA A 393 5.53 22.01 -15.97
C ALA A 393 4.12 21.95 -16.55
N ARG A 394 3.28 22.94 -16.24
CA ARG A 394 1.95 23.06 -16.86
C ARG A 394 2.17 23.03 -18.37
N PRO A 395 1.52 22.15 -19.13
CA PRO A 395 1.50 22.32 -20.57
C PRO A 395 0.93 23.73 -20.83
N PRO A 396 1.53 24.52 -21.74
CA PRO A 396 1.04 25.86 -22.02
C PRO A 396 -0.43 25.78 -22.42
N LEU A 397 -1.28 26.54 -21.74
CA LEU A 397 -2.68 26.71 -22.13
C LEU A 397 -2.69 27.10 -23.62
N ARG A 398 -3.18 26.22 -24.49
CA ARG A 398 -3.49 26.62 -25.86
C ARG A 398 -4.66 27.58 -25.75
N VAL A 399 -4.34 28.87 -25.90
CA VAL A 399 -5.34 29.91 -26.16
C VAL A 399 -5.94 29.55 -27.52
N VAL A 400 -7.16 29.02 -27.52
CA VAL A 400 -7.94 28.95 -28.74
C VAL A 400 -8.42 30.39 -28.98
N THR A 401 -7.73 31.08 -29.85
CA THR A 401 -8.21 32.36 -30.42
C THR A 401 -9.44 32.07 -31.28
N PRO A 402 -10.49 32.90 -31.19
CA PRO A 402 -11.78 32.71 -31.85
C PRO A 402 -11.70 32.65 -33.36
#